data_994b1874b8c052896f89702b8dd36624
#
_entry.id   994b1874b8c052896f89702b8dd36624
#
_cell.length_a   1.000
_cell.length_b   1.000
_cell.length_c   1.000
_cell.angle_alpha   90.00
_cell.angle_beta   90.00
_cell.angle_gamma   90.00
#
_symmetry.space_group_name_H-M   'P 1'
#
loop_
_entity.id
_entity.type
_entity.pdbx_description
1 polymer ?
#
loop_
_entity_poly.entity_id
_entity_poly.type
_entity_poly.pdbx_seq_one_letter_code
_entity_poly.pdbx_strand_id
1 'polypeptide(L)'
;MSKLYFRFGAMNCGKTAVLLQVAHNYEEQGMNILLIKPSVDKKAGSKVSSRIGLEREVDLLLTPEETIRENLSSGKISFDNLNCILVDEAQFLTKDQVNELWIISKMCDIPVICYGLKTNFKGELFEGSKTLLEKSDTLEENSTICKCGNKARFNARIENGEYVSEGLEVAIDGIDAEYEPLCGKCYIQKVLKKDQF
;
A
#
# COMPACT_ATOMS: atom_id res chain seq x y z
N MET A 1 -10.10 -18.87 12.27
CA MET A 1 -9.88 -18.56 10.82
C MET A 1 -9.39 -17.14 10.70
N SER A 2 -8.18 -16.99 10.19
CA SER A 2 -7.50 -15.70 10.08
C SER A 2 -8.13 -14.80 9.03
N LYS A 3 -7.83 -13.50 9.09
CA LYS A 3 -8.44 -12.46 8.29
C LYS A 3 -7.45 -11.84 7.33
N LEU A 4 -7.95 -11.38 6.18
CA LEU A 4 -7.29 -10.42 5.32
C LEU A 4 -7.73 -9.01 5.73
N TYR A 5 -6.77 -8.16 6.06
CA TYR A 5 -7.00 -6.75 6.42
C TYR A 5 -6.49 -5.84 5.31
N PHE A 6 -7.24 -4.81 4.98
CA PHE A 6 -6.76 -3.73 4.15
C PHE A 6 -6.78 -2.41 4.91
N ARG A 7 -5.60 -1.91 5.24
CA ARG A 7 -5.37 -0.61 5.89
C ARG A 7 -4.94 0.41 4.84
N PHE A 8 -5.83 1.29 4.50
CA PHE A 8 -5.61 2.24 3.41
C PHE A 8 -5.73 3.69 3.89
N GLY A 9 -5.20 4.61 3.09
CA GLY A 9 -5.31 6.05 3.35
C GLY A 9 -4.59 6.85 2.30
N ALA A 10 -4.74 8.17 2.32
CA ALA A 10 -3.98 9.05 1.46
C ALA A 10 -2.46 8.99 1.77
N MET A 11 -1.65 9.56 0.93
CA MET A 11 -0.22 9.69 1.21
C MET A 11 -0.01 10.46 2.52
N ASN A 12 1.09 10.20 3.20
CA ASN A 12 1.47 10.86 4.46
C ASN A 12 0.53 10.58 5.66
N CYS A 13 -0.28 9.51 5.61
CA CYS A 13 -1.13 9.10 6.74
C CYS A 13 -0.45 8.09 7.71
N GLY A 14 0.86 7.87 7.57
CA GLY A 14 1.65 7.05 8.49
C GLY A 14 1.52 5.53 8.30
N LYS A 15 0.98 5.03 7.19
CA LYS A 15 0.81 3.58 6.92
C LYS A 15 2.06 2.75 7.19
N THR A 16 3.17 3.13 6.58
CA THR A 16 4.46 2.43 6.75
C THR A 16 4.97 2.45 8.20
N ALA A 17 4.76 3.56 8.93
CA ALA A 17 5.13 3.62 10.34
C ALA A 17 4.30 2.64 11.19
N VAL A 18 2.99 2.57 10.95
CA VAL A 18 2.10 1.61 11.64
C VAL A 18 2.45 0.16 11.26
N LEU A 19 2.77 -0.11 9.99
CA LEU A 19 3.24 -1.42 9.54
C LEU A 19 4.49 -1.85 10.32
N LEU A 20 5.49 -0.97 10.37
CA LEU A 20 6.75 -1.26 11.07
C LEU A 20 6.55 -1.43 12.59
N GLN A 21 5.62 -0.68 13.20
CA GLN A 21 5.24 -0.87 14.58
C GLN A 21 4.58 -2.25 14.81
N VAL A 22 3.71 -2.68 13.89
CA VAL A 22 3.10 -4.01 13.98
C VAL A 22 4.15 -5.10 13.81
N ALA A 23 5.07 -4.97 12.86
CA ALA A 23 6.18 -5.90 12.66
C ALA A 23 7.01 -6.05 13.96
N HIS A 24 7.42 -4.93 14.53
CA HIS A 24 8.17 -4.90 15.77
C HIS A 24 7.43 -5.59 16.94
N ASN A 25 6.13 -5.34 17.09
CA ASN A 25 5.33 -5.95 18.16
C ASN A 25 5.27 -7.49 18.05
N TYR A 26 5.20 -8.04 16.84
CA TYR A 26 5.28 -9.48 16.62
C TYR A 26 6.66 -10.03 16.98
N GLU A 27 7.71 -9.38 16.51
CA GLU A 27 9.11 -9.79 16.72
C GLU A 27 9.51 -9.73 18.21
N GLU A 28 9.06 -8.72 18.97
CA GLU A 28 9.27 -8.64 20.42
C GLU A 28 8.67 -9.81 21.19
N GLN A 29 7.60 -10.41 20.66
CA GLN A 29 6.96 -11.60 21.25
C GLN A 29 7.56 -12.92 20.72
N GLY A 30 8.66 -12.86 19.94
CA GLY A 30 9.28 -14.03 19.34
C GLY A 30 8.46 -14.65 18.20
N MET A 31 7.54 -13.89 17.61
CA MET A 31 6.70 -14.32 16.49
C MET A 31 7.33 -13.96 15.16
N ASN A 32 7.23 -14.86 14.18
CA ASN A 32 7.78 -14.67 12.86
C ASN A 32 6.79 -13.95 11.95
N ILE A 33 7.26 -12.96 11.21
CA ILE A 33 6.49 -12.27 10.17
C ILE A 33 7.18 -12.40 8.81
N LEU A 34 6.38 -12.31 7.75
CA LEU A 34 6.85 -12.17 6.37
C LEU A 34 6.45 -10.78 5.87
N LEU A 35 7.45 -9.93 5.61
CA LEU A 35 7.24 -8.60 5.04
C LEU A 35 7.42 -8.64 3.53
N ILE A 36 6.33 -8.38 2.80
CA ILE A 36 6.29 -8.34 1.34
C ILE A 36 6.17 -6.90 0.87
N LYS A 37 6.85 -6.56 -0.21
CA LYS A 37 6.70 -5.30 -0.93
C LYS A 37 6.65 -5.57 -2.43
N PRO A 38 5.62 -5.07 -3.17
CA PRO A 38 5.62 -5.13 -4.63
C PRO A 38 6.79 -4.34 -5.20
N SER A 39 7.47 -4.91 -6.18
CA SER A 39 8.56 -4.28 -6.92
C SER A 39 8.01 -3.69 -8.20
N VAL A 40 7.44 -2.51 -8.13
CA VAL A 40 6.94 -1.76 -9.32
C VAL A 40 8.05 -0.92 -9.93
N ASP A 41 9.06 -0.59 -9.14
CA ASP A 41 10.21 0.21 -9.53
C ASP A 41 11.50 -0.53 -9.20
N LYS A 42 12.38 -0.68 -10.19
CA LYS A 42 13.72 -1.27 -10.01
C LYS A 42 14.60 -0.48 -9.03
N LYS A 43 14.22 0.77 -8.71
CA LYS A 43 14.85 1.64 -7.72
C LYS A 43 14.26 1.51 -6.32
N ALA A 44 13.09 0.87 -6.17
CA ALA A 44 12.51 0.58 -4.87
C ALA A 44 13.44 -0.42 -4.17
N GLY A 45 14.35 0.08 -3.35
CA GLY A 45 15.29 -0.75 -2.60
C GLY A 45 14.58 -1.82 -1.77
N SER A 46 15.35 -2.79 -1.31
CA SER A 46 14.92 -3.91 -0.45
C SER A 46 14.46 -3.48 0.95
N LYS A 47 14.18 -2.19 1.16
CA LYS A 47 13.78 -1.65 2.46
C LYS A 47 12.40 -1.02 2.43
N VAL A 48 11.71 -1.18 3.53
CA VAL A 48 10.55 -0.35 3.90
C VAL A 48 11.04 0.71 4.85
N SER A 49 10.81 1.99 4.51
CA SER A 49 11.28 3.14 5.27
C SER A 49 10.14 4.11 5.53
N SER A 50 9.96 4.48 6.79
CA SER A 50 8.97 5.48 7.19
C SER A 50 9.60 6.88 7.27
N ARG A 51 8.79 7.91 7.06
CA ARG A 51 9.26 9.31 7.17
C ARG A 51 9.70 9.72 8.57
N ILE A 52 9.37 8.94 9.60
CA ILE A 52 9.82 9.15 10.98
C ILE A 52 11.11 8.40 11.31
N GLY A 53 11.79 7.85 10.29
CA GLY A 53 13.11 7.24 10.42
C GLY A 53 13.11 5.76 10.81
N LEU A 54 11.96 5.08 10.87
CA LEU A 54 11.91 3.63 11.06
C LEU A 54 12.19 2.94 9.73
N GLU A 55 13.04 1.92 9.75
CA GLU A 55 13.40 1.12 8.56
C GLU A 55 13.44 -0.37 8.89
N ARG A 56 13.12 -1.21 7.91
CA ARG A 56 13.28 -2.66 7.94
C ARG A 56 13.54 -3.19 6.55
N GLU A 57 14.42 -4.20 6.42
CA GLU A 57 14.58 -4.97 5.17
C GLU A 57 13.28 -5.75 4.88
N VAL A 58 12.92 -5.87 3.61
CA VAL A 58 11.81 -6.72 3.19
C VAL A 58 12.28 -8.16 3.04
N ASP A 59 11.43 -9.10 3.41
CA ASP A 59 11.72 -10.53 3.28
C ASP A 59 11.46 -11.00 1.83
N LEU A 60 10.50 -10.35 1.13
CA LEU A 60 10.17 -10.65 -0.25
C LEU A 60 9.84 -9.39 -1.05
N LEU A 61 10.66 -9.10 -2.08
CA LEU A 61 10.28 -8.21 -3.17
C LEU A 61 9.53 -9.04 -4.22
N LEU A 62 8.28 -8.68 -4.50
CA LEU A 62 7.38 -9.42 -5.37
C LEU A 62 7.17 -8.65 -6.67
N THR A 63 7.66 -9.17 -7.79
CA THR A 63 7.42 -8.58 -9.11
C THR A 63 6.01 -8.91 -9.62
N PRO A 64 5.45 -8.14 -10.58
CA PRO A 64 4.11 -8.42 -11.12
C PRO A 64 3.97 -9.82 -11.75
N GLU A 65 5.09 -10.38 -12.25
CA GLU A 65 5.13 -11.68 -12.92
C GLU A 65 5.25 -12.86 -11.94
N GLU A 66 5.72 -12.61 -10.71
CA GLU A 66 5.90 -13.63 -9.68
C GLU A 66 4.63 -13.87 -8.88
N THR A 67 4.46 -15.10 -8.41
CA THR A 67 3.41 -15.47 -7.46
C THR A 67 4.02 -15.77 -6.09
N ILE A 68 3.21 -15.63 -5.03
CA ILE A 68 3.63 -16.01 -3.67
C ILE A 68 3.87 -17.52 -3.60
N ARG A 69 3.04 -18.30 -4.31
CA ARG A 69 3.15 -19.75 -4.39
C ARG A 69 4.48 -20.20 -5.01
N GLU A 70 4.94 -19.54 -6.08
CA GLU A 70 6.24 -19.86 -6.70
C GLU A 70 7.39 -19.56 -5.75
N ASN A 71 7.36 -18.43 -5.06
CA ASN A 71 8.37 -18.09 -4.06
C ASN A 71 8.39 -19.07 -2.88
N LEU A 72 7.23 -19.61 -2.47
CA LEU A 72 7.13 -20.66 -1.48
C LEU A 72 7.69 -21.99 -2.03
N SER A 73 7.30 -22.38 -3.26
CA SER A 73 7.74 -23.65 -3.87
C SER A 73 9.25 -23.68 -4.17
N SER A 74 9.84 -22.54 -4.47
CA SER A 74 11.30 -22.41 -4.68
C SER A 74 12.10 -22.37 -3.38
N GLY A 75 11.46 -22.33 -2.21
CA GLY A 75 12.10 -22.18 -0.91
C GLY A 75 12.65 -20.80 -0.61
N LYS A 76 12.31 -19.79 -1.42
CA LYS A 76 12.67 -18.38 -1.18
C LYS A 76 11.98 -17.82 0.07
N ILE A 77 10.77 -18.30 0.36
CA ILE A 77 10.01 -18.04 1.57
C ILE A 77 9.51 -19.35 2.18
N SER A 78 9.20 -19.34 3.48
CA SER A 78 8.54 -20.47 4.16
C SER A 78 7.37 -19.96 5.01
N PHE A 79 6.36 -20.79 5.17
CA PHE A 79 5.24 -20.55 6.08
C PHE A 79 5.41 -21.29 7.42
N ASP A 80 6.54 -22.01 7.59
CA ASP A 80 6.82 -22.71 8.85
C ASP A 80 6.95 -21.71 10.00
N ASN A 81 6.12 -21.88 11.02
CA ASN A 81 6.04 -20.99 12.17
C ASN A 81 5.76 -19.53 11.84
N LEU A 82 5.15 -19.26 10.67
CA LEU A 82 4.78 -17.90 10.26
C LEU A 82 3.51 -17.44 11.00
N ASN A 83 3.60 -16.31 11.68
CA ASN A 83 2.51 -15.79 12.50
C ASN A 83 1.72 -14.67 11.82
N CYS A 84 2.32 -13.96 10.85
CA CYS A 84 1.65 -12.88 10.11
C CYS A 84 2.35 -12.59 8.79
N ILE A 85 1.58 -12.17 7.79
CA ILE A 85 2.09 -11.55 6.55
C ILE A 85 1.73 -10.08 6.57
N LEU A 86 2.74 -9.23 6.38
CA LEU A 86 2.59 -7.78 6.22
C LEU A 86 2.96 -7.40 4.78
N VAL A 87 2.15 -6.56 4.16
CA VAL A 87 2.41 -6.08 2.80
C VAL A 87 2.40 -4.55 2.79
N ASP A 88 3.53 -3.93 2.41
CA ASP A 88 3.59 -2.48 2.17
C ASP A 88 3.33 -2.19 0.69
N GLU A 89 2.82 -0.98 0.39
CA GLU A 89 2.47 -0.53 -0.96
C GLU A 89 1.57 -1.52 -1.74
N ALA A 90 0.64 -2.16 -1.02
CA ALA A 90 -0.20 -3.24 -1.52
C ALA A 90 -1.13 -2.84 -2.71
N GLN A 91 -1.29 -1.54 -2.99
CA GLN A 91 -1.99 -1.07 -4.18
C GLN A 91 -1.35 -1.54 -5.49
N PHE A 92 -0.04 -1.84 -5.45
CA PHE A 92 0.71 -2.29 -6.61
C PHE A 92 0.71 -3.82 -6.81
N LEU A 93 0.05 -4.57 -5.95
CA LEU A 93 -0.19 -5.99 -6.18
C LEU A 93 -1.10 -6.20 -7.40
N THR A 94 -0.87 -7.27 -8.13
CA THR A 94 -1.81 -7.74 -9.13
C THR A 94 -3.05 -8.36 -8.47
N LYS A 95 -4.14 -8.48 -9.23
CA LYS A 95 -5.35 -9.18 -8.78
C LYS A 95 -5.06 -10.59 -8.29
N ASP A 96 -4.20 -11.32 -9.01
CA ASP A 96 -3.88 -12.72 -8.69
C ASP A 96 -3.06 -12.82 -7.40
N GLN A 97 -2.11 -11.92 -7.17
CA GLN A 97 -1.35 -11.85 -5.93
C GLN A 97 -2.25 -11.56 -4.72
N VAL A 98 -3.24 -10.66 -4.85
CA VAL A 98 -4.22 -10.40 -3.80
C VAL A 98 -5.10 -11.63 -3.55
N ASN A 99 -5.53 -12.35 -4.60
CA ASN A 99 -6.28 -13.59 -4.46
C ASN A 99 -5.46 -14.68 -3.73
N GLU A 100 -4.17 -14.80 -4.02
CA GLU A 100 -3.29 -15.71 -3.28
C GLU A 100 -3.20 -15.35 -1.79
N LEU A 101 -2.99 -14.09 -1.45
CA LEU A 101 -2.97 -13.61 -0.05
C LEU A 101 -4.29 -13.91 0.67
N TRP A 102 -5.42 -13.71 0.00
CA TRP A 102 -6.72 -14.06 0.54
C TRP A 102 -6.85 -15.56 0.80
N ILE A 103 -6.46 -16.42 -0.15
CA ILE A 103 -6.46 -17.88 0.02
C ILE A 103 -5.54 -18.29 1.18
N ILE A 104 -4.32 -17.74 1.26
CA ILE A 104 -3.38 -18.00 2.35
C ILE A 104 -4.01 -17.65 3.70
N SER A 105 -4.68 -16.51 3.81
CA SER A 105 -5.32 -16.10 5.06
C SER A 105 -6.38 -17.10 5.53
N LYS A 106 -7.06 -17.77 4.60
CA LYS A 106 -8.15 -18.72 4.91
C LYS A 106 -7.66 -20.16 5.08
N MET A 107 -6.80 -20.61 4.18
CA MET A 107 -6.41 -22.02 4.09
C MET A 107 -5.20 -22.35 4.97
N CYS A 108 -4.30 -21.40 5.17
CA CYS A 108 -3.13 -21.56 6.04
C CYS A 108 -3.36 -20.99 7.45
N ASP A 109 -4.50 -20.34 7.70
CA ASP A 109 -4.86 -19.68 8.95
C ASP A 109 -3.82 -18.63 9.42
N ILE A 110 -3.18 -17.93 8.47
CA ILE A 110 -2.19 -16.87 8.69
C ILE A 110 -2.85 -15.51 8.46
N PRO A 111 -2.87 -14.59 9.44
CA PRO A 111 -3.38 -13.25 9.24
C PRO A 111 -2.52 -12.48 8.23
N VAL A 112 -3.19 -11.77 7.31
CA VAL A 112 -2.55 -10.96 6.27
C VAL A 112 -3.00 -9.51 6.42
N ILE A 113 -2.06 -8.57 6.57
CA ILE A 113 -2.35 -7.16 6.73
C ILE A 113 -1.69 -6.38 5.58
N CYS A 114 -2.51 -5.87 4.68
CA CYS A 114 -2.09 -5.08 3.53
C CYS A 114 -2.22 -3.58 3.82
N TYR A 115 -1.15 -2.83 3.58
CA TYR A 115 -1.11 -1.38 3.70
C TYR A 115 -0.93 -0.75 2.32
N GLY A 116 -1.75 0.25 1.98
CA GLY A 116 -1.66 0.85 0.65
C GLY A 116 -2.50 2.10 0.44
N LEU A 117 -2.41 2.64 -0.76
CA LEU A 117 -3.28 3.70 -1.24
C LEU A 117 -4.59 3.09 -1.77
N LYS A 118 -5.71 3.80 -1.60
CA LYS A 118 -6.98 3.38 -2.20
C LYS A 118 -7.01 3.72 -3.69
N THR A 119 -6.71 4.99 -4.02
CA THR A 119 -6.81 5.54 -5.37
C THR A 119 -5.51 6.21 -5.78
N ASN A 120 -5.29 6.25 -7.09
CA ASN A 120 -4.25 7.05 -7.73
C ASN A 120 -4.59 8.55 -7.69
N PHE A 121 -3.75 9.38 -8.30
CA PHE A 121 -3.92 10.83 -8.34
C PHE A 121 -5.13 11.30 -9.18
N LYS A 122 -5.67 10.44 -10.06
CA LYS A 122 -6.91 10.70 -10.83
C LYS A 122 -8.18 10.40 -10.04
N GLY A 123 -8.05 9.80 -8.85
CA GLY A 123 -9.17 9.34 -8.03
C GLY A 123 -9.68 7.94 -8.42
N GLU A 124 -8.97 7.22 -9.28
CA GLU A 124 -9.30 5.87 -9.74
C GLU A 124 -8.65 4.82 -8.82
N LEU A 125 -9.31 3.68 -8.65
CA LEU A 125 -8.76 2.56 -7.86
C LEU A 125 -7.56 1.94 -8.56
N PHE A 126 -6.50 1.68 -7.82
CA PHE A 126 -5.46 0.75 -8.24
C PHE A 126 -6.00 -0.67 -8.34
N GLU A 127 -5.42 -1.52 -9.20
CA GLU A 127 -5.86 -2.91 -9.38
C GLU A 127 -5.83 -3.70 -8.07
N GLY A 128 -4.69 -3.66 -7.35
CA GLY A 128 -4.53 -4.32 -6.06
C GLY A 128 -5.51 -3.81 -5.03
N SER A 129 -5.71 -2.49 -4.96
CA SER A 129 -6.66 -1.87 -4.01
C SER A 129 -8.10 -2.24 -4.31
N LYS A 130 -8.50 -2.32 -5.59
CA LYS A 130 -9.82 -2.79 -5.99
C LYS A 130 -10.06 -4.20 -5.48
N THR A 131 -9.14 -5.11 -5.73
CA THR A 131 -9.27 -6.51 -5.31
C THR A 131 -9.22 -6.64 -3.78
N LEU A 132 -8.40 -5.85 -3.09
CA LEU A 132 -8.38 -5.80 -1.62
C LEU A 132 -9.71 -5.32 -1.04
N LEU A 133 -10.34 -4.30 -1.62
CA LEU A 133 -11.67 -3.84 -1.22
C LEU A 133 -12.76 -4.91 -1.41
N GLU A 134 -12.62 -5.76 -2.44
CA GLU A 134 -13.56 -6.86 -2.73
C GLU A 134 -13.38 -8.05 -1.77
N LYS A 135 -12.14 -8.32 -1.30
CA LYS A 135 -11.78 -9.58 -0.63
C LYS A 135 -11.51 -9.46 0.86
N SER A 136 -11.16 -8.26 1.35
CA SER A 136 -10.76 -8.10 2.74
C SER A 136 -11.92 -8.29 3.72
N ASP A 137 -11.65 -8.99 4.82
CA ASP A 137 -12.61 -9.16 5.92
C ASP A 137 -12.73 -7.88 6.76
N THR A 138 -11.68 -7.06 6.76
CA THR A 138 -11.64 -5.83 7.55
C THR A 138 -11.00 -4.71 6.73
N LEU A 139 -11.69 -3.58 6.66
CA LEU A 139 -11.26 -2.36 5.97
C LEU A 139 -11.04 -1.25 7.01
N GLU A 140 -9.82 -0.72 7.07
CA GLU A 140 -9.45 0.35 8.01
C GLU A 140 -8.86 1.54 7.27
N GLU A 141 -9.43 2.73 7.49
CA GLU A 141 -8.92 3.96 6.87
C GLU A 141 -7.98 4.72 7.82
N ASN A 142 -6.70 4.80 7.46
CA ASN A 142 -5.74 5.66 8.14
C ASN A 142 -5.98 7.12 7.72
N SER A 143 -6.30 7.97 8.69
CA SER A 143 -6.63 9.36 8.42
C SER A 143 -5.39 10.26 8.36
N THR A 144 -5.42 11.25 7.46
CA THR A 144 -4.52 12.41 7.45
C THR A 144 -5.31 13.67 7.12
N ILE A 145 -4.70 14.81 7.26
CA ILE A 145 -5.35 16.11 7.08
C ILE A 145 -4.87 16.83 5.80
N CYS A 146 -5.80 17.45 5.12
CA CYS A 146 -5.55 18.41 4.05
C CYS A 146 -5.06 19.74 4.64
N LYS A 147 -4.29 20.52 3.90
CA LYS A 147 -3.84 21.87 4.33
C LYS A 147 -4.99 22.79 4.75
N CYS A 148 -6.22 22.55 4.29
CA CYS A 148 -7.41 23.30 4.71
C CYS A 148 -8.02 22.83 6.04
N GLY A 149 -7.42 21.85 6.73
CA GLY A 149 -7.87 21.29 8.01
C GLY A 149 -8.87 20.14 7.91
N ASN A 150 -9.46 19.88 6.75
CA ASN A 150 -10.39 18.76 6.57
C ASN A 150 -9.66 17.42 6.37
N LYS A 151 -10.35 16.30 6.61
CA LYS A 151 -9.83 14.95 6.36
C LYS A 151 -9.45 14.80 4.88
N ALA A 152 -8.18 14.45 4.61
CA ALA A 152 -7.69 14.16 3.27
C ALA A 152 -8.03 12.73 2.88
N ARG A 153 -8.48 12.53 1.63
CA ARG A 153 -8.86 11.23 1.07
C ARG A 153 -8.32 11.00 -0.34
N PHE A 154 -7.84 12.05 -0.99
CA PHE A 154 -7.32 12.03 -2.34
C PHE A 154 -5.83 12.36 -2.34
N ASN A 155 -5.12 11.84 -3.33
CA ASN A 155 -3.74 12.19 -3.58
C ASN A 155 -3.71 13.05 -4.84
N ALA A 156 -3.23 14.28 -4.76
CA ALA A 156 -3.00 15.12 -5.91
C ALA A 156 -1.54 15.02 -6.34
N ARG A 157 -1.29 14.92 -7.64
CA ARG A 157 0.05 14.98 -8.22
C ARG A 157 0.34 16.39 -8.71
N ILE A 158 1.54 16.86 -8.42
CA ILE A 158 2.03 18.18 -8.80
C ILE A 158 3.27 17.95 -9.66
N GLU A 159 3.26 18.51 -10.87
CA GLU A 159 4.37 18.52 -11.80
C GLU A 159 4.70 19.98 -12.16
N ASN A 160 5.96 20.36 -12.05
CA ASN A 160 6.40 21.74 -12.30
C ASN A 160 5.57 22.81 -11.54
N GLY A 161 5.12 22.48 -10.31
CA GLY A 161 4.33 23.38 -9.47
C GLY A 161 2.82 23.42 -9.79
N GLU A 162 2.35 22.67 -10.78
CA GLU A 162 0.93 22.61 -11.18
C GLU A 162 0.28 21.28 -10.85
N TYR A 163 -1.00 21.31 -10.43
CA TYR A 163 -1.80 20.10 -10.24
C TYR A 163 -2.19 19.50 -11.58
N VAL A 164 -1.93 18.19 -11.72
CA VAL A 164 -2.24 17.44 -12.93
C VAL A 164 -3.36 16.43 -12.68
N SER A 165 -4.29 16.32 -13.65
CA SER A 165 -5.41 15.38 -13.60
C SER A 165 -5.25 14.19 -14.56
N GLU A 166 -4.24 14.23 -15.43
CA GLU A 166 -3.97 13.21 -16.46
C GLU A 166 -2.51 12.75 -16.38
N GLY A 167 -2.20 11.62 -17.01
CA GLY A 167 -0.87 11.05 -17.05
C GLY A 167 -0.86 9.56 -16.63
N LEU A 168 0.32 8.97 -16.62
CA LEU A 168 0.50 7.58 -16.17
C LEU A 168 0.28 7.46 -14.65
N GLU A 169 -0.21 6.31 -14.22
CA GLU A 169 -0.54 6.03 -12.81
C GLU A 169 0.68 6.18 -11.89
N VAL A 170 1.84 5.73 -12.35
CA VAL A 170 3.14 5.92 -11.68
C VAL A 170 3.93 6.96 -12.46
N ALA A 171 4.55 7.91 -11.76
CA ALA A 171 5.41 8.90 -12.41
C ALA A 171 6.61 8.21 -13.08
N ILE A 172 6.91 8.60 -14.32
CA ILE A 172 8.09 8.11 -15.03
C ILE A 172 9.36 8.69 -14.38
N ASP A 173 10.43 7.92 -14.37
CA ASP A 173 11.75 8.38 -13.98
C ASP A 173 12.14 9.68 -14.71
N GLY A 174 12.54 10.70 -13.95
CA GLY A 174 12.96 12.00 -14.46
C GLY A 174 11.91 13.12 -14.40
N ILE A 175 10.66 12.81 -14.03
CA ILE A 175 9.66 13.83 -13.68
C ILE A 175 9.72 14.08 -12.18
N ASP A 176 10.01 15.31 -11.80
CA ASP A 176 9.98 15.75 -10.39
C ASP A 176 8.50 15.90 -9.98
N ALA A 177 7.91 14.78 -9.54
CA ALA A 177 6.50 14.71 -9.17
C ALA A 177 6.36 14.75 -7.65
N GLU A 178 5.71 15.79 -7.16
CA GLU A 178 5.29 15.88 -5.77
C GLU A 178 3.84 15.39 -5.60
N TYR A 179 3.54 14.91 -4.39
CA TYR A 179 2.20 14.46 -4.05
C TYR A 179 1.69 15.15 -2.79
N GLU A 180 0.45 15.65 -2.85
CA GLU A 180 -0.23 16.32 -1.74
C GLU A 180 -1.54 15.60 -1.39
N PRO A 181 -1.76 15.27 -0.08
CA PRO A 181 -3.04 14.74 0.36
C PRO A 181 -4.10 15.85 0.41
N LEU A 182 -5.21 15.66 -0.28
CA LEU A 182 -6.31 16.64 -0.37
C LEU A 182 -7.64 16.07 0.14
N CYS A 183 -8.47 16.95 0.73
CA CYS A 183 -9.90 16.66 0.92
C CYS A 183 -10.64 16.77 -0.41
N GLY A 184 -11.89 16.25 -0.48
CA GLY A 184 -12.67 16.25 -1.72
C GLY A 184 -12.88 17.64 -2.31
N LYS A 185 -13.17 18.65 -1.47
CA LYS A 185 -13.35 20.04 -1.93
C LYS A 185 -12.08 20.57 -2.59
N CYS A 186 -10.94 20.46 -1.90
CA CYS A 186 -9.66 20.94 -2.45
C CYS A 186 -9.24 20.17 -3.70
N TYR A 187 -9.54 18.87 -3.79
CA TYR A 187 -9.25 18.05 -4.96
C TYR A 187 -10.07 18.53 -6.18
N ILE A 188 -11.38 18.77 -6.00
CA ILE A 188 -12.25 19.28 -7.07
C ILE A 188 -11.77 20.64 -7.55
N GLN A 189 -11.45 21.55 -6.65
CA GLN A 189 -11.02 22.91 -7.01
C GLN A 189 -9.65 22.93 -7.67
N LYS A 190 -8.66 22.25 -7.11
CA LYS A 190 -7.25 22.35 -7.54
C LYS A 190 -6.92 21.42 -8.70
N VAL A 191 -7.44 20.17 -8.68
CA VAL A 191 -7.10 19.15 -9.67
C VAL A 191 -8.09 19.13 -10.81
N LEU A 192 -9.40 19.10 -10.52
CA LEU A 192 -10.44 19.08 -11.55
C LEU A 192 -10.80 20.47 -12.08
N LYS A 193 -10.29 21.54 -11.46
CA LYS A 193 -10.50 22.95 -11.83
C LYS A 193 -11.99 23.32 -11.96
N LYS A 194 -12.83 22.76 -11.06
CA LYS A 194 -14.26 23.02 -11.01
C LYS A 194 -14.58 23.86 -9.77
N ASP A 195 -14.96 25.13 -9.97
CA ASP A 195 -15.19 26.08 -8.88
C ASP A 195 -16.64 26.19 -8.42
N GLN A 196 -17.62 25.81 -9.25
CA GLN A 196 -19.06 25.87 -8.94
C GLN A 196 -19.84 24.72 -9.61
N PHE A 197 -20.91 24.32 -8.94
CA PHE A 197 -22.05 23.59 -9.52
C PHE A 197 -23.11 24.58 -9.96
#